data_7b4cf9bbe8db7e2e92b261ec94b0824e
#
_entry.id   7b4cf9bbe8db7e2e92b261ec94b0824e
#
_cell.length_a   1.000
_cell.length_b   1.000
_cell.length_c   1.000
_cell.angle_alpha   90.00
_cell.angle_beta   90.00
_cell.angle_gamma   90.00
#
_symmetry.space_group_name_H-M   'P 1'
#
loop_
_entity.id
_entity.type
_entity.pdbx_description
1 polymer ?
#
loop_
_entity_poly.entity_id
_entity_poly.type
_entity_poly.pdbx_seq_one_letter_code
_entity_poly.pdbx_strand_id
1 'polypeptide(L)'
;MVIFRENSEDIYAGIEWKADSPEAKKVIKFLKEEMGVTKIRFSEGCGIGIKPVSKEGTQRLVRKAIQFAIDNDKPSVTLVHKGNIMKYTEGAFKEWGYELAMERFGGQLIDGGPWVKIRNPKTGKDIVIKDVIADAFLQQILM
;
A
#
# COMPACT_ATOMS: atom_id res chain seq x y z
N MET A 1 -14.06 8.97 -10.52
CA MET A 1 -13.09 8.14 -9.82
C MET A 1 -13.40 8.14 -8.33
N VAL A 2 -13.34 6.98 -7.69
CA VAL A 2 -13.56 6.85 -6.25
C VAL A 2 -12.26 6.40 -5.59
N ILE A 3 -11.89 7.02 -4.48
CA ILE A 3 -10.64 6.74 -3.78
C ILE A 3 -10.94 6.07 -2.45
N PHE A 4 -10.38 4.88 -2.24
CA PHE A 4 -10.38 4.18 -0.95
C PHE A 4 -9.03 4.42 -0.28
N ARG A 5 -9.06 4.86 0.97
CA ARG A 5 -7.85 5.23 1.70
C ARG A 5 -7.80 4.53 3.06
N GLU A 6 -6.60 4.05 3.42
CA GLU A 6 -6.34 3.51 4.76
C GLU A 6 -6.37 4.64 5.79
N ASN A 7 -6.98 4.39 6.95
CA ASN A 7 -7.10 5.36 8.02
C ASN A 7 -6.57 4.88 9.38
N SER A 8 -6.26 3.60 9.52
CA SER A 8 -5.87 3.01 10.81
C SER A 8 -4.46 2.46 10.84
N GLU A 9 -3.86 2.23 9.70
CA GLU A 9 -2.48 1.77 9.55
C GLU A 9 -1.64 2.80 8.80
N ASP A 10 -0.44 2.40 8.40
CA ASP A 10 0.50 3.21 7.65
C ASP A 10 0.84 4.46 8.47
N ILE A 11 0.96 5.59 7.81
CA ILE A 11 1.24 6.87 8.48
C ILE A 11 0.11 7.30 9.43
N TYR A 12 -1.08 6.77 9.25
CA TYR A 12 -2.24 7.09 10.10
C TYR A 12 -2.24 6.36 11.45
N ALA A 13 -1.32 5.42 11.66
CA ALA A 13 -1.11 4.81 12.97
C ALA A 13 -0.57 5.82 13.99
N GLY A 14 0.07 6.91 13.52
CA GLY A 14 0.53 7.98 14.39
C GLY A 14 1.68 7.58 15.30
N ILE A 15 2.53 6.64 14.86
CA ILE A 15 3.68 6.17 15.64
C ILE A 15 4.87 7.07 15.32
N GLU A 16 5.13 8.03 16.20
CA GLU A 16 6.22 8.98 15.97
C GLU A 16 6.76 9.58 17.25
N TRP A 17 7.96 10.12 17.16
CA TRP A 17 8.63 10.79 18.27
C TRP A 17 9.28 12.08 17.78
N LYS A 18 9.14 13.13 18.59
CA LYS A 18 9.63 14.46 18.27
C LYS A 18 11.17 14.47 18.22
N ALA A 19 11.71 15.26 17.30
CA ALA A 19 13.13 15.48 17.17
C ALA A 19 13.76 15.89 18.52
N ASP A 20 14.91 15.29 18.82
CA ASP A 20 15.70 15.50 20.03
C ASP A 20 15.02 15.11 21.34
N SER A 21 13.85 14.43 21.28
CA SER A 21 13.25 13.84 22.47
C SER A 21 14.08 12.62 22.94
N PRO A 22 14.01 12.27 24.23
CA PRO A 22 14.70 11.07 24.73
C PRO A 22 14.27 9.81 23.97
N GLU A 23 13.00 9.71 23.63
CA GLU A 23 12.42 8.56 22.91
C GLU A 23 12.95 8.50 21.47
N ALA A 24 13.01 9.63 20.76
CA ALA A 24 13.55 9.66 19.39
C ALA A 24 15.02 9.26 19.38
N LYS A 25 15.79 9.76 20.35
CA LYS A 25 17.21 9.39 20.50
C LYS A 25 17.38 7.90 20.77
N LYS A 26 16.53 7.33 21.62
CA LYS A 26 16.53 5.90 21.94
C LYS A 26 16.24 5.05 20.72
N VAL A 27 15.23 5.43 19.94
CA VAL A 27 14.86 4.71 18.71
C VAL A 27 15.99 4.79 17.69
N ILE A 28 16.55 5.97 17.46
CA ILE A 28 17.67 6.15 16.52
C ILE A 28 18.87 5.31 16.92
N LYS A 29 19.23 5.33 18.21
CA LYS A 29 20.32 4.52 18.74
C LYS A 29 20.08 3.03 18.51
N PHE A 30 18.87 2.56 18.81
CA PHE A 30 18.50 1.17 18.60
C PHE A 30 18.61 0.78 17.12
N LEU A 31 18.08 1.61 16.22
CA LEU A 31 18.14 1.35 14.78
C LEU A 31 19.59 1.28 14.28
N LYS A 32 20.46 2.14 14.76
CA LYS A 32 21.88 2.16 14.35
C LYS A 32 22.66 1.00 14.94
N GLU A 33 22.56 0.77 16.24
CA GLU A 33 23.39 -0.19 16.96
C GLU A 33 22.86 -1.62 16.86
N GLU A 34 21.55 -1.81 16.98
CA GLU A 34 20.95 -3.14 16.99
C GLU A 34 20.47 -3.61 15.60
N MET A 35 20.00 -2.70 14.77
CA MET A 35 19.42 -3.02 13.47
C MET A 35 20.36 -2.67 12.30
N GLY A 36 21.51 -2.11 12.56
CA GLY A 36 22.51 -1.80 11.53
C GLY A 36 22.06 -0.75 10.51
N VAL A 37 21.17 0.14 10.91
CA VAL A 37 20.69 1.20 10.03
C VAL A 37 21.74 2.28 9.84
N THR A 38 22.13 2.53 8.59
CA THR A 38 23.15 3.53 8.24
C THR A 38 22.58 4.73 7.48
N LYS A 39 21.31 4.70 7.15
CA LYS A 39 20.66 5.69 6.27
C LYS A 39 20.09 6.90 6.98
N ILE A 40 20.18 6.96 8.30
CA ILE A 40 19.80 8.16 9.05
C ILE A 40 20.97 9.13 8.96
N ARG A 41 20.84 10.10 8.06
CA ARG A 41 21.92 11.01 7.73
C ARG A 41 22.27 11.98 8.86
N PHE A 42 21.24 12.52 9.51
CA PHE A 42 21.39 13.48 10.60
C PHE A 42 20.62 12.98 11.81
N SER A 43 21.36 12.52 12.84
CA SER A 43 20.75 11.96 14.06
C SER A 43 20.22 13.02 15.00
N GLU A 44 20.83 14.22 15.01
CA GLU A 44 20.38 15.33 15.82
C GLU A 44 19.33 16.13 15.04
N GLY A 45 18.34 16.67 15.73
CA GLY A 45 17.24 17.39 15.11
C GLY A 45 16.41 16.51 14.21
N CYS A 46 16.35 15.21 14.48
CA CYS A 46 15.67 14.24 13.63
C CYS A 46 14.46 13.64 14.36
N GLY A 47 13.28 13.86 13.80
CA GLY A 47 12.05 13.16 14.20
C GLY A 47 12.02 11.77 13.58
N ILE A 48 11.39 10.82 14.25
CA ILE A 48 11.27 9.44 13.77
C ILE A 48 9.81 9.02 13.75
N GLY A 49 9.39 8.47 12.61
CA GLY A 49 8.06 7.87 12.46
C GLY A 49 8.18 6.44 11.96
N ILE A 50 7.24 5.61 12.38
CA ILE A 50 7.14 4.21 11.95
C ILE A 50 5.80 4.01 11.25
N LYS A 51 5.84 3.37 10.09
CA LYS A 51 4.63 3.06 9.33
C LYS A 51 4.44 1.54 9.26
N PRO A 52 3.51 0.99 10.04
CA PRO A 52 3.20 -0.43 9.93
C PRO A 52 2.21 -0.66 8.79
N VAL A 53 2.47 -1.67 7.96
CA VAL A 53 1.54 -2.12 6.92
C VAL A 53 1.35 -3.61 7.10
N SER A 54 0.12 -4.04 7.40
CA SER A 54 -0.18 -5.46 7.63
C SER A 54 -0.92 -6.06 6.45
N LYS A 55 -0.79 -7.38 6.32
CA LYS A 55 -1.54 -8.15 5.32
C LYS A 55 -3.05 -8.04 5.56
N GLU A 56 -3.48 -8.19 6.81
CA GLU A 56 -4.89 -8.13 7.17
C GLU A 56 -5.51 -6.77 6.85
N GLY A 57 -4.87 -5.69 7.28
CA GLY A 57 -5.35 -4.33 6.99
C GLY A 57 -5.37 -4.01 5.51
N THR A 58 -4.33 -4.41 4.79
CA THR A 58 -4.25 -4.26 3.34
C THR A 58 -5.38 -4.99 2.63
N GLN A 59 -5.57 -6.26 2.96
CA GLN A 59 -6.58 -7.08 2.30
C GLN A 59 -8.00 -6.62 2.64
N ARG A 60 -8.23 -6.10 3.83
CA ARG A 60 -9.50 -5.50 4.22
C ARG A 60 -9.84 -4.31 3.32
N LEU A 61 -8.89 -3.41 3.09
CA LEU A 61 -9.07 -2.24 2.24
C LEU A 61 -9.30 -2.65 0.78
N VAL A 62 -8.44 -3.50 0.25
CA VAL A 62 -8.52 -3.96 -1.15
C VAL A 62 -9.83 -4.70 -1.41
N ARG A 63 -10.26 -5.55 -0.48
CA ARG A 63 -11.53 -6.27 -0.62
C ARG A 63 -12.71 -5.30 -0.74
N LYS A 64 -12.73 -4.25 0.07
CA LYS A 64 -13.78 -3.23 -0.01
C LYS A 64 -13.78 -2.51 -1.35
N ALA A 65 -12.59 -2.17 -1.85
CA ALA A 65 -12.47 -1.50 -3.15
C ALA A 65 -12.93 -2.39 -4.31
N ILE A 66 -12.55 -3.67 -4.30
CA ILE A 66 -12.97 -4.62 -5.33
C ILE A 66 -14.48 -4.86 -5.25
N GLN A 67 -15.03 -5.05 -4.05
CA GLN A 67 -16.47 -5.24 -3.87
C GLN A 67 -17.25 -4.02 -4.35
N PHE A 68 -16.76 -2.82 -4.08
CA PHE A 68 -17.36 -1.58 -4.61
C PHE A 68 -17.36 -1.57 -6.15
N ALA A 69 -16.26 -1.98 -6.76
CA ALA A 69 -16.18 -2.05 -8.23
C ALA A 69 -17.18 -3.05 -8.79
N ILE A 70 -17.36 -4.19 -8.14
CA ILE A 70 -18.38 -5.19 -8.52
C ILE A 70 -19.79 -4.60 -8.41
N ASP A 71 -20.09 -3.98 -7.27
CA ASP A 71 -21.44 -3.47 -6.98
C ASP A 71 -21.83 -2.27 -7.85
N ASN A 72 -20.85 -1.53 -8.34
CA ASN A 72 -21.07 -0.29 -9.10
C ASN A 72 -20.59 -0.37 -10.55
N ASP A 73 -20.35 -1.58 -11.06
CA ASP A 73 -19.92 -1.84 -12.44
C ASP A 73 -18.74 -0.95 -12.88
N LYS A 74 -17.69 -0.93 -12.05
CA LYS A 74 -16.47 -0.19 -12.40
C LYS A 74 -15.53 -1.08 -13.21
N PRO A 75 -14.79 -0.50 -14.17
CA PRO A 75 -13.93 -1.29 -15.08
C PRO A 75 -12.60 -1.71 -14.46
N SER A 76 -12.16 -1.05 -13.40
CA SER A 76 -10.86 -1.33 -12.82
C SER A 76 -10.73 -0.89 -11.36
N VAL A 77 -9.77 -1.51 -10.68
CA VAL A 77 -9.29 -1.09 -9.36
C VAL A 77 -7.79 -0.89 -9.47
N THR A 78 -7.30 0.25 -9.05
CA THR A 78 -5.88 0.57 -9.11
C THR A 78 -5.27 0.61 -7.71
N LEU A 79 -4.25 -0.21 -7.47
CA LEU A 79 -3.46 -0.20 -6.25
C LEU A 79 -2.37 0.86 -6.39
N VAL A 80 -2.43 1.91 -5.58
CA VAL A 80 -1.48 3.02 -5.62
C VAL A 80 -0.46 2.84 -4.49
N HIS A 81 0.83 2.84 -4.83
CA HIS A 81 1.88 2.50 -3.87
C HIS A 81 3.21 3.18 -4.20
N LYS A 82 4.18 3.06 -3.29
CA LYS A 82 5.56 3.49 -3.49
C LYS A 82 6.52 2.30 -3.30
N GLY A 83 6.15 1.15 -3.84
CA GLY A 83 6.88 -0.11 -3.67
C GLY A 83 8.26 -0.17 -4.29
N ASN A 84 8.60 0.77 -5.18
CA ASN A 84 9.95 0.89 -5.72
C ASN A 84 10.97 1.38 -4.66
N ILE A 85 10.51 2.10 -3.65
CA ILE A 85 11.33 2.60 -2.54
C ILE A 85 11.10 1.75 -1.27
N MET A 86 9.85 1.59 -0.88
CA MET A 86 9.46 0.89 0.34
C MET A 86 8.94 -0.51 0.01
N LYS A 87 9.89 -1.40 -0.30
CA LYS A 87 9.59 -2.73 -0.86
C LYS A 87 8.82 -3.64 0.09
N TYR A 88 9.07 -3.53 1.39
CA TYR A 88 8.49 -4.43 2.40
C TYR A 88 7.24 -3.87 3.09
N THR A 89 6.84 -2.65 2.77
CA THR A 89 5.58 -2.05 3.21
C THR A 89 4.69 -1.76 2.02
N GLU A 90 5.06 -0.81 1.17
CA GLU A 90 4.30 -0.47 -0.02
C GLU A 90 4.32 -1.57 -1.08
N GLY A 91 5.46 -2.21 -1.29
CA GLY A 91 5.56 -3.37 -2.18
C GLY A 91 4.75 -4.55 -1.66
N ALA A 92 4.76 -4.78 -0.36
CA ALA A 92 3.92 -5.80 0.27
C ALA A 92 2.43 -5.48 0.10
N PHE A 93 2.02 -4.22 0.26
CA PHE A 93 0.66 -3.78 -0.01
C PHE A 93 0.20 -4.19 -1.42
N LYS A 94 1.01 -3.90 -2.41
CA LYS A 94 0.73 -4.27 -3.80
C LYS A 94 0.56 -5.78 -3.95
N GLU A 95 1.51 -6.55 -3.43
CA GLU A 95 1.50 -8.01 -3.55
C GLU A 95 0.30 -8.64 -2.84
N TRP A 96 0.00 -8.20 -1.63
CA TRP A 96 -1.16 -8.69 -0.88
C TRP A 96 -2.47 -8.30 -1.54
N GLY A 97 -2.52 -7.16 -2.22
CA GLY A 97 -3.69 -6.74 -2.99
C GLY A 97 -3.95 -7.69 -4.15
N TYR A 98 -2.94 -8.00 -4.93
CA TYR A 98 -3.06 -8.96 -6.03
C TYR A 98 -3.39 -10.37 -5.53
N GLU A 99 -2.74 -10.80 -4.45
CA GLU A 99 -3.01 -12.10 -3.83
C GLU A 99 -4.49 -12.23 -3.45
N LEU A 100 -5.06 -11.19 -2.82
CA LEU A 100 -6.48 -11.17 -2.47
C LEU A 100 -7.36 -11.29 -3.70
N ALA A 101 -7.06 -10.54 -4.76
CA ALA A 101 -7.83 -10.59 -6.00
C ALA A 101 -7.86 -12.00 -6.59
N MET A 102 -6.74 -12.69 -6.57
CA MET A 102 -6.64 -14.06 -7.07
C MET A 102 -7.34 -15.07 -6.15
N GLU A 103 -7.12 -15.00 -4.85
CA GLU A 103 -7.64 -15.98 -3.89
C GLU A 103 -9.13 -15.83 -3.59
N ARG A 104 -9.61 -14.60 -3.45
CA ARG A 104 -10.98 -14.32 -3.00
C ARG A 104 -11.95 -13.99 -4.13
N PHE A 105 -11.46 -13.52 -5.26
CA PHE A 105 -12.28 -13.10 -6.39
C PHE A 105 -12.01 -13.88 -7.67
N GLY A 106 -11.23 -14.95 -7.58
CA GLY A 106 -10.94 -15.81 -8.71
C GLY A 106 -10.14 -15.15 -9.81
N GLY A 107 -9.27 -14.21 -9.44
CA GLY A 107 -8.47 -13.44 -10.39
C GLY A 107 -7.51 -14.30 -11.21
N GLN A 108 -7.26 -13.87 -12.44
CA GLN A 108 -6.33 -14.49 -13.36
C GLN A 108 -5.33 -13.45 -13.86
N LEU A 109 -4.07 -13.86 -13.98
CA LEU A 109 -3.02 -12.97 -14.48
C LEU A 109 -3.31 -12.60 -15.95
N ILE A 110 -3.10 -11.31 -16.27
CA ILE A 110 -3.19 -10.80 -17.63
C ILE A 110 -1.79 -10.88 -18.24
N ASP A 111 -1.65 -11.64 -19.33
CA ASP A 111 -0.39 -11.79 -20.07
C ASP A 111 0.81 -12.14 -19.18
N GLY A 112 0.58 -13.02 -18.18
CA GLY A 112 1.63 -13.45 -17.24
C GLY A 112 1.85 -12.51 -16.06
N GLY A 113 1.05 -11.46 -15.93
CA GLY A 113 1.10 -10.53 -14.80
C GLY A 113 1.86 -9.23 -15.10
N PRO A 114 2.01 -8.33 -14.12
CA PRO A 114 1.48 -8.47 -12.76
C PRO A 114 -0.02 -8.21 -12.63
N TRP A 115 -0.63 -7.54 -13.61
CA TRP A 115 -2.04 -7.19 -13.57
C TRP A 115 -2.92 -8.43 -13.58
N VAL A 116 -4.06 -8.31 -12.91
CA VAL A 116 -5.02 -9.39 -12.69
C VAL A 116 -6.38 -8.95 -13.20
N LYS A 117 -7.14 -9.87 -13.79
CA LYS A 117 -8.56 -9.60 -14.10
C LYS A 117 -9.43 -10.51 -13.25
N ILE A 118 -10.54 -9.97 -12.80
CA ILE A 118 -11.60 -10.73 -12.16
C ILE A 118 -12.88 -10.57 -12.99
N ARG A 119 -13.77 -11.56 -12.90
CA ARG A 119 -15.06 -11.46 -13.54
C ARG A 119 -16.08 -10.90 -12.57
N ASN A 120 -16.80 -9.84 -12.99
CA ASN A 120 -17.89 -9.30 -12.18
C ASN A 120 -19.06 -10.29 -12.22
N PRO A 121 -19.44 -10.91 -11.10
CA PRO A 121 -20.52 -11.90 -11.08
C PRO A 121 -21.90 -11.30 -11.38
N LYS A 122 -22.05 -9.98 -11.26
CA LYS A 122 -23.32 -9.30 -11.50
C LYS A 122 -23.52 -8.90 -12.96
N THR A 123 -22.44 -8.59 -13.67
CA THR A 123 -22.51 -8.09 -15.06
C THR A 123 -21.87 -9.01 -16.08
N GLY A 124 -21.04 -9.94 -15.66
CA GLY A 124 -20.24 -10.81 -16.53
C GLY A 124 -19.06 -10.12 -17.20
N LYS A 125 -18.85 -8.82 -16.94
CA LYS A 125 -17.72 -8.07 -17.48
C LYS A 125 -16.47 -8.26 -16.65
N ASP A 126 -15.30 -8.08 -17.26
CA ASP A 126 -14.03 -8.14 -16.55
C ASP A 126 -13.76 -6.84 -15.79
N ILE A 127 -13.18 -6.98 -14.60
CA ILE A 127 -12.64 -5.87 -13.83
C ILE A 127 -11.14 -6.08 -13.75
N VAL A 128 -10.35 -5.09 -14.17
CA VAL A 128 -8.90 -5.15 -14.17
C VAL A 128 -8.38 -4.63 -12.82
N ILE A 129 -7.58 -5.45 -12.15
CA ILE A 129 -6.86 -5.06 -10.95
C ILE A 129 -5.42 -4.75 -11.38
N LYS A 130 -5.02 -3.51 -11.21
CA LYS A 130 -3.71 -3.02 -11.66
C LYS A 130 -3.04 -2.19 -10.56
N ASP A 131 -1.79 -1.87 -10.77
CA ASP A 131 -1.05 -1.03 -9.83
C ASP A 131 -0.33 0.11 -10.55
N VAL A 132 -0.02 1.14 -9.79
CA VAL A 132 0.74 2.28 -10.27
C VAL A 132 1.52 2.89 -9.12
N ILE A 133 2.72 3.36 -9.42
CA ILE A 133 3.52 4.12 -8.45
C ILE A 133 2.83 5.47 -8.22
N ALA A 134 2.79 5.92 -6.95
CA ALA A 134 2.03 7.11 -6.53
C ALA A 134 2.33 8.36 -7.37
N ASP A 135 3.59 8.59 -7.73
CA ASP A 135 3.97 9.75 -8.54
C ASP A 135 3.33 9.69 -9.93
N ALA A 136 3.36 8.53 -10.56
CA ALA A 136 2.75 8.31 -11.87
C ALA A 136 1.22 8.43 -11.79
N PHE A 137 0.60 7.95 -10.71
CA PHE A 137 -0.84 8.07 -10.51
C PHE A 137 -1.27 9.53 -10.43
N LEU A 138 -0.57 10.33 -9.61
CA LEU A 138 -0.89 11.76 -9.49
C LEU A 138 -0.74 12.48 -10.82
N GLN A 139 0.27 12.15 -11.61
CA GLN A 139 0.46 12.71 -12.93
C GLN A 139 -0.66 12.33 -13.89
N GLN A 140 -1.10 11.07 -13.86
CA GLN A 140 -2.20 10.59 -14.72
C GLN A 140 -3.53 11.26 -14.40
N ILE A 141 -3.87 11.49 -13.14
CA ILE A 141 -5.15 12.12 -12.79
C ILE A 141 -5.18 13.63 -13.07
N LEU A 142 -4.02 14.27 -13.19
CA LEU A 142 -3.91 15.68 -13.53
C LEU A 142 -3.94 15.93 -15.05
N MET A 143 -3.78 14.89 -15.84
CA MET A 143 -3.90 14.95 -17.30
C MET A 143 -5.34 14.70 -17.72
#